data_c95f5a473afb9bb7ce7d22a27d2eae01
#
_entry.id   c95f5a473afb9bb7ce7d22a27d2eae01
#
_cell.length_a   1.000
_cell.length_b   1.000
_cell.length_c   1.000
_cell.angle_alpha   90.00
_cell.angle_beta   90.00
_cell.angle_gamma   90.00
#
_symmetry.space_group_name_H-M   'P 1'
#
loop_
_entity.id
_entity.type
_entity.pdbx_description
1 polymer ?
#
loop_
_entity_poly.entity_id
_entity_poly.type
_entity_poly.pdbx_seq_one_letter_code
_entity_poly.pdbx_strand_id
1 'polypeptide(L)'
;SMTDEELDQVERIVNEHILANEEVITRVMKLEEARKLGAMALFGEKYGETVRVVTVGDLDNPFSMEFCGGTHLTNSNQVGQFRIISETGIASGVRRIEALTGIACYEANKEDRKLLSDVSSVLKTTKDLLVKKVEGLQSDIKSLEKEISSLNKAKASDEASKVIDSAIQVAGFNVVVADVESEDAASLRDMADGIKDKIGSGVVFLA
;
A
#
# COMPACT_ATOMS: atom_id res chain seq x y z
N SER A 1 -16.32 1.00 4.69
CA SER A 1 -15.61 0.65 3.46
C SER A 1 -15.78 -0.81 3.19
N MET A 2 -15.78 -1.15 1.92
CA MET A 2 -15.68 -2.55 1.52
C MET A 2 -14.26 -3.03 1.81
N THR A 3 -14.12 -4.32 2.11
CA THR A 3 -12.78 -4.95 2.20
C THR A 3 -12.24 -5.25 0.80
N ASP A 4 -10.95 -5.51 0.70
CA ASP A 4 -10.34 -5.88 -0.58
C ASP A 4 -10.97 -7.17 -1.15
N GLU A 5 -11.32 -8.13 -0.29
CA GLU A 5 -11.99 -9.36 -0.68
C GLU A 5 -13.40 -9.11 -1.23
N GLU A 6 -14.14 -8.15 -0.65
CA GLU A 6 -15.47 -7.77 -1.14
C GLU A 6 -15.36 -7.05 -2.49
N LEU A 7 -14.35 -6.20 -2.69
CA LEU A 7 -14.09 -5.54 -3.96
C LEU A 7 -13.70 -6.55 -5.04
N ASP A 8 -12.83 -7.50 -4.73
CA ASP A 8 -12.46 -8.61 -5.62
C ASP A 8 -13.67 -9.45 -6.02
N GLN A 9 -14.57 -9.71 -5.06
CA GLN A 9 -15.79 -10.47 -5.34
C GLN A 9 -16.73 -9.70 -6.28
N VAL A 10 -16.91 -8.39 -6.07
CA VAL A 10 -17.72 -7.53 -6.96
C VAL A 10 -17.11 -7.50 -8.36
N GLU A 11 -15.80 -7.26 -8.46
CA GLU A 11 -15.11 -7.23 -9.75
C GLU A 11 -15.26 -8.56 -10.50
N ARG A 12 -15.13 -9.68 -9.78
CA ARG A 12 -15.33 -11.02 -10.34
C ARG A 12 -16.75 -11.22 -10.85
N ILE A 13 -17.79 -10.91 -10.06
CA ILE A 13 -19.19 -11.05 -10.45
C ILE A 13 -19.46 -10.26 -11.72
N VAL A 14 -19.04 -9.00 -11.79
CA VAL A 14 -19.25 -8.16 -12.98
C VAL A 14 -18.56 -8.76 -14.20
N ASN A 15 -17.31 -9.23 -14.08
CA ASN A 15 -16.60 -9.87 -15.19
C ASN A 15 -17.23 -11.20 -15.63
N GLU A 16 -17.80 -12.00 -14.72
CA GLU A 16 -18.53 -13.22 -15.03
C GLU A 16 -19.76 -12.92 -15.91
N HIS A 17 -20.54 -11.87 -15.57
CA HIS A 17 -21.70 -11.42 -16.36
C HIS A 17 -21.29 -10.80 -17.72
N ILE A 18 -20.15 -10.10 -17.77
CA ILE A 18 -19.57 -9.62 -19.02
C ILE A 18 -19.22 -10.80 -19.95
N LEU A 19 -18.54 -11.82 -19.40
CA LEU A 19 -18.14 -13.02 -20.16
C LEU A 19 -19.33 -13.89 -20.59
N ALA A 20 -20.42 -13.87 -19.84
CA ALA A 20 -21.66 -14.57 -20.17
C ALA A 20 -22.34 -14.02 -21.44
N ASN A 21 -21.94 -12.85 -21.93
CA ASN A 21 -22.51 -12.20 -23.11
C ASN A 21 -24.03 -12.01 -23.01
N GLU A 22 -24.47 -11.52 -21.86
CA GLU A 22 -25.88 -11.32 -21.61
C GLU A 22 -26.47 -10.20 -22.49
N GLU A 23 -27.72 -10.39 -22.92
CA GLU A 23 -28.43 -9.38 -23.72
C GLU A 23 -28.83 -8.19 -22.83
N VAL A 24 -28.68 -6.97 -23.38
CA VAL A 24 -29.12 -5.73 -22.73
C VAL A 24 -30.38 -5.23 -23.43
N ILE A 25 -31.52 -5.46 -22.78
CA ILE A 25 -32.86 -5.21 -23.34
C ILE A 25 -33.39 -3.90 -22.79
N THR A 26 -33.84 -3.03 -23.70
CA THR A 26 -34.47 -1.75 -23.32
C THR A 26 -35.96 -1.78 -23.67
N ARG A 27 -36.81 -1.47 -22.68
CA ARG A 27 -38.27 -1.40 -22.86
C ARG A 27 -38.81 -0.10 -22.29
N VAL A 28 -39.79 0.48 -22.98
CA VAL A 28 -40.57 1.62 -22.46
C VAL A 28 -41.91 1.10 -21.98
N MET A 29 -42.28 1.40 -20.74
CA MET A 29 -43.53 0.92 -20.12
C MET A 29 -44.05 1.93 -19.11
N LYS A 30 -45.28 1.69 -18.60
CA LYS A 30 -45.81 2.51 -17.53
C LYS A 30 -45.06 2.34 -16.23
N LEU A 31 -44.88 3.42 -15.48
CA LEU A 31 -44.17 3.43 -14.20
C LEU A 31 -44.66 2.35 -13.23
N GLU A 32 -45.97 2.15 -13.15
CA GLU A 32 -46.54 1.14 -12.27
C GLU A 32 -46.21 -0.29 -12.70
N GLU A 33 -46.14 -0.56 -13.99
CA GLU A 33 -45.74 -1.87 -14.54
C GLU A 33 -44.26 -2.14 -14.23
N ALA A 34 -43.39 -1.18 -14.46
CA ALA A 34 -41.96 -1.29 -14.19
C ALA A 34 -41.68 -1.56 -12.71
N ARG A 35 -42.43 -0.90 -11.80
CA ARG A 35 -42.31 -1.16 -10.37
C ARG A 35 -42.78 -2.56 -9.96
N LYS A 36 -43.85 -3.07 -10.59
CA LYS A 36 -44.33 -4.45 -10.34
C LYS A 36 -43.32 -5.50 -10.81
N LEU A 37 -42.50 -5.21 -11.83
CA LEU A 37 -41.41 -6.06 -12.29
C LEU A 37 -40.17 -6.00 -11.37
N GLY A 38 -40.18 -5.15 -10.36
CA GLY A 38 -39.04 -5.00 -9.43
C GLY A 38 -37.90 -4.13 -9.98
N ALA A 39 -38.13 -3.36 -11.03
CA ALA A 39 -37.09 -2.48 -11.59
C ALA A 39 -36.66 -1.41 -10.56
N MET A 40 -35.36 -1.28 -10.38
CA MET A 40 -34.76 -0.35 -9.40
C MET A 40 -34.79 1.09 -9.90
N ALA A 41 -35.16 2.01 -9.00
CA ALA A 41 -35.18 3.45 -9.20
C ALA A 41 -34.21 4.12 -8.23
N LEU A 42 -32.96 4.26 -8.61
CA LEU A 42 -31.87 4.59 -7.69
C LEU A 42 -31.69 6.09 -7.41
N PHE A 43 -32.17 6.98 -8.28
CA PHE A 43 -31.71 8.38 -8.26
C PHE A 43 -32.72 9.39 -7.71
N GLY A 44 -33.80 8.97 -7.06
CA GLY A 44 -34.78 9.91 -6.47
C GLY A 44 -35.44 10.87 -7.48
N GLU A 45 -35.35 10.57 -8.78
CA GLU A 45 -35.88 11.37 -9.86
C GLU A 45 -37.42 11.34 -9.86
N LYS A 46 -38.02 12.44 -10.29
CA LYS A 46 -39.47 12.47 -10.57
C LYS A 46 -39.71 11.80 -11.91
N TYR A 47 -40.11 10.55 -11.87
CA TYR A 47 -40.46 9.79 -13.07
C TYR A 47 -41.84 10.21 -13.62
N GLY A 48 -41.92 10.29 -14.95
CA GLY A 48 -43.19 10.52 -15.65
C GLY A 48 -44.10 9.30 -15.61
N GLU A 49 -45.24 9.36 -16.33
CA GLU A 49 -46.17 8.23 -16.45
C GLU A 49 -45.55 7.00 -17.14
N THR A 50 -44.56 7.23 -17.97
CA THR A 50 -43.79 6.18 -18.67
C THR A 50 -42.31 6.29 -18.35
N VAL A 51 -41.66 5.14 -18.22
CA VAL A 51 -40.23 4.99 -17.89
C VAL A 51 -39.57 4.06 -18.88
N ARG A 52 -38.27 4.28 -19.07
CA ARG A 52 -37.42 3.37 -19.81
C ARG A 52 -36.71 2.45 -18.83
N VAL A 53 -36.93 1.15 -18.99
CA VAL A 53 -36.33 0.09 -18.19
C VAL A 53 -35.26 -0.59 -19.01
N VAL A 54 -34.08 -0.70 -18.43
CA VAL A 54 -32.95 -1.43 -19.00
C VAL A 54 -32.74 -2.70 -18.17
N THR A 55 -32.75 -3.84 -18.85
CA THR A 55 -32.60 -5.16 -18.25
C THR A 55 -31.33 -5.80 -18.80
N VAL A 56 -30.50 -6.36 -17.94
CA VAL A 56 -29.31 -7.15 -18.30
C VAL A 56 -29.60 -8.62 -17.95
N GLY A 57 -29.45 -9.50 -18.91
CA GLY A 57 -29.71 -10.93 -18.76
C GLY A 57 -31.14 -11.34 -19.14
N ASP A 58 -31.60 -12.47 -18.61
CA ASP A 58 -32.91 -13.04 -18.88
C ASP A 58 -34.04 -12.15 -18.33
N LEU A 59 -35.12 -11.98 -19.11
CA LEU A 59 -36.27 -11.18 -18.70
C LEU A 59 -37.01 -11.78 -17.48
N ASP A 60 -37.00 -13.08 -17.34
CA ASP A 60 -37.67 -13.80 -16.26
C ASP A 60 -36.82 -13.87 -14.99
N ASN A 61 -35.46 -13.79 -15.14
CA ASN A 61 -34.51 -13.79 -14.04
C ASN A 61 -33.32 -12.87 -14.36
N PRO A 62 -33.53 -11.55 -14.37
CA PRO A 62 -32.49 -10.60 -14.78
C PRO A 62 -31.38 -10.48 -13.76
N PHE A 63 -30.15 -10.31 -14.23
CA PHE A 63 -29.04 -9.89 -13.38
C PHE A 63 -29.25 -8.47 -12.84
N SER A 64 -29.68 -7.55 -13.72
CA SER A 64 -30.05 -6.17 -13.34
C SER A 64 -31.26 -5.72 -14.11
N MET A 65 -32.12 -4.93 -13.47
CA MET A 65 -33.27 -4.25 -14.09
C MET A 65 -33.43 -2.87 -13.45
N GLU A 66 -33.20 -1.81 -14.24
CA GLU A 66 -33.12 -0.46 -13.71
C GLU A 66 -33.81 0.57 -14.58
N PHE A 67 -34.28 1.67 -13.97
CA PHE A 67 -34.75 2.84 -14.71
C PHE A 67 -33.55 3.62 -15.22
N CYS A 68 -33.36 3.67 -16.53
CA CYS A 68 -32.25 4.41 -17.11
C CYS A 68 -32.61 5.05 -18.45
N GLY A 69 -32.40 6.36 -18.56
CA GLY A 69 -32.57 7.15 -19.78
C GLY A 69 -31.35 7.18 -20.68
N GLY A 70 -30.20 6.65 -20.23
CA GLY A 70 -28.93 6.72 -20.93
C GLY A 70 -28.82 5.81 -22.16
N THR A 71 -27.70 5.90 -22.86
CA THR A 71 -27.36 5.01 -23.97
C THR A 71 -26.71 3.74 -23.42
N HIS A 72 -27.10 2.59 -23.93
CA HIS A 72 -26.61 1.30 -23.48
C HIS A 72 -26.06 0.48 -24.66
N LEU A 73 -25.11 -0.40 -24.34
CA LEU A 73 -24.67 -1.46 -25.23
C LEU A 73 -25.79 -2.49 -25.42
N THR A 74 -25.68 -3.33 -26.41
CA THR A 74 -26.67 -4.38 -26.70
C THR A 74 -26.37 -5.70 -25.99
N ASN A 75 -25.10 -5.91 -25.62
CA ASN A 75 -24.65 -7.10 -24.93
C ASN A 75 -23.58 -6.73 -23.90
N SER A 76 -23.55 -7.45 -22.79
CA SER A 76 -22.63 -7.23 -21.69
C SER A 76 -21.15 -7.40 -22.10
N ASN A 77 -20.84 -8.33 -22.99
CA ASN A 77 -19.46 -8.58 -23.46
C ASN A 77 -18.82 -7.39 -24.20
N GLN A 78 -19.61 -6.45 -24.72
CA GLN A 78 -19.10 -5.24 -25.37
C GLN A 78 -18.40 -4.28 -24.39
N VAL A 79 -18.62 -4.42 -23.09
CA VAL A 79 -17.90 -3.69 -22.03
C VAL A 79 -16.43 -4.06 -22.03
N GLY A 80 -16.08 -5.30 -22.35
CA GLY A 80 -14.74 -5.85 -22.19
C GLY A 80 -14.41 -6.10 -20.71
N GLN A 81 -13.14 -6.20 -20.39
CA GLN A 81 -12.72 -6.38 -18.99
C GLN A 81 -13.17 -5.20 -18.13
N PHE A 82 -13.65 -5.49 -16.94
CA PHE A 82 -13.93 -4.52 -15.87
C PHE A 82 -12.90 -4.66 -14.74
N ARG A 83 -12.40 -3.53 -14.21
CA ARG A 83 -11.44 -3.49 -13.11
C ARG A 83 -11.76 -2.32 -12.19
N ILE A 84 -11.91 -2.58 -10.90
CA ILE A 84 -12.07 -1.55 -9.88
C ILE A 84 -10.70 -0.92 -9.59
N ILE A 85 -10.64 0.41 -9.57
CA ILE A 85 -9.43 1.18 -9.26
C ILE A 85 -9.46 1.69 -7.83
N SER A 86 -10.61 2.19 -7.41
CA SER A 86 -10.75 2.73 -6.05
C SER A 86 -12.18 2.69 -5.55
N GLU A 87 -12.32 2.67 -4.24
CA GLU A 87 -13.57 2.82 -3.53
C GLU A 87 -13.37 3.80 -2.39
N THR A 88 -14.19 4.86 -2.36
CA THR A 88 -14.07 5.94 -1.38
C THR A 88 -15.43 6.35 -0.83
N GLY A 89 -15.50 6.71 0.46
CA GLY A 89 -16.67 7.34 1.05
C GLY A 89 -16.78 8.80 0.65
N ILE A 90 -17.94 9.25 0.16
CA ILE A 90 -18.18 10.65 -0.21
C ILE A 90 -19.01 11.37 0.87
N ALA A 91 -19.98 10.67 1.45
CA ALA A 91 -20.86 11.18 2.50
C ALA A 91 -21.35 10.01 3.35
N SER A 92 -22.09 10.31 4.44
CA SER A 92 -22.70 9.25 5.26
C SER A 92 -23.61 8.36 4.41
N GLY A 93 -23.26 7.08 4.29
CA GLY A 93 -24.01 6.09 3.51
C GLY A 93 -23.85 6.19 1.99
N VAL A 94 -23.00 7.09 1.46
CA VAL A 94 -22.73 7.22 0.02
C VAL A 94 -21.29 6.87 -0.27
N ARG A 95 -21.08 5.94 -1.20
CA ARG A 95 -19.76 5.47 -1.64
C ARG A 95 -19.58 5.70 -3.14
N ARG A 96 -18.35 5.98 -3.53
CA ARG A 96 -17.94 6.11 -4.94
C ARG A 96 -17.01 4.97 -5.29
N ILE A 97 -17.33 4.26 -6.36
CA ILE A 97 -16.45 3.30 -7.00
C ILE A 97 -15.94 3.92 -8.30
N GLU A 98 -14.63 3.86 -8.51
CA GLU A 98 -14.00 4.20 -9.78
C GLU A 98 -13.50 2.91 -10.41
N ALA A 99 -13.83 2.71 -11.69
CA ALA A 99 -13.50 1.49 -12.40
C ALA A 99 -13.10 1.79 -13.84
N LEU A 100 -12.29 0.90 -14.41
CA LEU A 100 -11.91 0.91 -15.81
C LEU A 100 -12.66 -0.20 -16.56
N THR A 101 -12.86 0.00 -17.88
CA THR A 101 -13.43 -1.02 -18.77
C THR A 101 -12.66 -1.09 -20.07
N GLY A 102 -12.76 -2.22 -20.78
CA GLY A 102 -12.25 -2.40 -22.12
C GLY A 102 -10.76 -2.10 -22.27
N ILE A 103 -10.42 -1.22 -23.23
CA ILE A 103 -9.03 -0.91 -23.55
C ILE A 103 -8.27 -0.24 -22.38
N ALA A 104 -8.95 0.51 -21.54
CA ALA A 104 -8.33 1.14 -20.36
C ALA A 104 -7.82 0.09 -19.36
N CYS A 105 -8.54 -1.03 -19.19
CA CYS A 105 -8.05 -2.17 -18.40
C CYS A 105 -6.80 -2.79 -19.00
N TYR A 106 -6.75 -2.94 -20.34
CA TYR A 106 -5.57 -3.46 -21.02
C TYR A 106 -4.33 -2.58 -20.79
N GLU A 107 -4.48 -1.25 -20.90
CA GLU A 107 -3.37 -0.31 -20.67
C GLU A 107 -2.91 -0.35 -19.21
N ALA A 108 -3.82 -0.35 -18.25
CA ALA A 108 -3.47 -0.48 -16.82
C ALA A 108 -2.73 -1.80 -16.55
N ASN A 109 -3.20 -2.93 -17.09
CA ASN A 109 -2.53 -4.22 -16.94
C ASN A 109 -1.13 -4.24 -17.60
N LYS A 110 -0.93 -3.48 -18.67
CA LYS A 110 0.38 -3.33 -19.32
C LYS A 110 1.34 -2.51 -18.47
N GLU A 111 0.87 -1.45 -17.83
CA GLU A 111 1.65 -0.65 -16.90
C GLU A 111 2.07 -1.46 -15.67
N ASP A 112 1.16 -2.22 -15.05
CA ASP A 112 1.47 -3.10 -13.93
C ASP A 112 2.54 -4.15 -14.30
N ARG A 113 2.40 -4.77 -15.48
CA ARG A 113 3.40 -5.75 -15.97
C ARG A 113 4.76 -5.11 -16.19
N LYS A 114 4.78 -3.88 -16.72
CA LYS A 114 6.03 -3.13 -16.92
C LYS A 114 6.68 -2.82 -15.58
N LEU A 115 5.94 -2.29 -14.62
CA LEU A 115 6.44 -1.97 -13.27
C LEU A 115 7.05 -3.21 -12.61
N LEU A 116 6.35 -4.35 -12.64
CA LEU A 116 6.87 -5.61 -12.10
C LEU A 116 8.16 -6.07 -12.80
N SER A 117 8.24 -5.87 -14.13
CA SER A 117 9.45 -6.19 -14.90
C SER A 117 10.61 -5.29 -14.52
N ASP A 118 10.36 -3.99 -14.38
CA ASP A 118 11.39 -3.01 -14.04
C ASP A 118 11.93 -3.27 -12.62
N VAL A 119 11.07 -3.51 -11.64
CA VAL A 119 11.45 -3.89 -10.27
C VAL A 119 12.25 -5.20 -10.26
N SER A 120 11.81 -6.21 -11.01
CA SER A 120 12.54 -7.49 -11.12
C SER A 120 13.97 -7.28 -11.68
N SER A 121 14.10 -6.40 -12.67
CA SER A 121 15.38 -6.07 -13.28
C SER A 121 16.32 -5.36 -12.30
N VAL A 122 15.82 -4.37 -11.57
CA VAL A 122 16.59 -3.64 -10.54
C VAL A 122 17.07 -4.58 -9.45
N LEU A 123 16.21 -5.48 -8.97
CA LEU A 123 16.53 -6.45 -7.93
C LEU A 123 17.28 -7.69 -8.45
N LYS A 124 17.53 -7.78 -9.76
CA LYS A 124 18.18 -8.91 -10.44
C LYS A 124 17.56 -10.25 -10.04
N THR A 125 16.23 -10.34 -10.12
CA THR A 125 15.46 -11.53 -9.74
C THR A 125 14.31 -11.76 -10.71
N THR A 126 13.60 -12.88 -10.57
CA THR A 126 12.35 -13.15 -11.30
C THR A 126 11.14 -12.64 -10.52
N LYS A 127 10.00 -12.48 -11.20
CA LYS A 127 8.76 -11.99 -10.58
C LYS A 127 8.33 -12.86 -9.37
N ASP A 128 8.48 -14.17 -9.50
CA ASP A 128 8.06 -15.13 -8.48
C ASP A 128 8.91 -15.05 -7.20
N LEU A 129 10.13 -14.52 -7.30
CA LEU A 129 11.07 -14.39 -6.20
C LEU A 129 11.18 -12.95 -5.66
N LEU A 130 10.41 -12.00 -6.18
CA LEU A 130 10.47 -10.60 -5.80
C LEU A 130 10.30 -10.39 -4.29
N VAL A 131 9.23 -10.93 -3.73
CA VAL A 131 8.92 -10.79 -2.30
C VAL A 131 10.07 -11.34 -1.45
N LYS A 132 10.51 -12.56 -1.75
CA LYS A 132 11.62 -13.19 -1.05
C LYS A 132 12.93 -12.38 -1.15
N LYS A 133 13.18 -11.76 -2.32
CA LYS A 133 14.37 -10.91 -2.50
C LYS A 133 14.30 -9.65 -1.64
N VAL A 134 13.13 -9.01 -1.57
CA VAL A 134 12.93 -7.81 -0.71
C VAL A 134 13.07 -8.17 0.77
N GLU A 135 12.47 -9.26 1.21
CA GLU A 135 12.60 -9.76 2.60
C GLU A 135 14.08 -10.05 2.95
N GLY A 136 14.81 -10.67 2.01
CA GLY A 136 16.26 -10.89 2.17
C GLY A 136 17.03 -9.60 2.35
N LEU A 137 16.79 -8.60 1.48
CA LEU A 137 17.43 -7.29 1.58
C LEU A 137 17.12 -6.58 2.91
N GLN A 138 15.89 -6.66 3.40
CA GLN A 138 15.51 -6.10 4.71
C GLN A 138 16.25 -6.80 5.86
N SER A 139 16.44 -8.12 5.76
CA SER A 139 17.23 -8.88 6.75
C SER A 139 18.69 -8.51 6.73
N ASP A 140 19.28 -8.35 5.53
CA ASP A 140 20.67 -7.95 5.34
C ASP A 140 20.93 -6.55 5.91
N ILE A 141 20.03 -5.59 5.65
CA ILE A 141 20.09 -4.23 6.22
C ILE A 141 20.11 -4.30 7.75
N LYS A 142 19.20 -5.02 8.39
CA LYS A 142 19.17 -5.17 9.85
C LYS A 142 20.44 -5.80 10.42
N SER A 143 21.03 -6.74 9.69
CA SER A 143 22.27 -7.39 10.07
C SER A 143 23.43 -6.42 9.99
N LEU A 144 23.54 -5.66 8.91
CA LEU A 144 24.57 -4.65 8.70
C LEU A 144 24.47 -3.51 9.72
N GLU A 145 23.28 -3.04 10.04
CA GLU A 145 23.06 -2.04 11.11
C GLU A 145 23.59 -2.51 12.46
N LYS A 146 23.32 -3.80 12.82
CA LYS A 146 23.85 -4.39 14.06
C LYS A 146 25.38 -4.50 14.03
N GLU A 147 25.94 -4.89 12.90
CA GLU A 147 27.41 -5.01 12.75
C GLU A 147 28.07 -3.64 12.86
N ILE A 148 27.54 -2.62 12.19
CA ILE A 148 28.02 -1.23 12.31
C ILE A 148 27.96 -0.78 13.78
N SER A 149 26.83 -0.99 14.47
CA SER A 149 26.70 -0.63 15.89
C SER A 149 27.72 -1.35 16.77
N SER A 150 27.99 -2.63 16.50
CA SER A 150 28.97 -3.42 17.22
C SER A 150 30.41 -2.94 16.98
N LEU A 151 30.75 -2.62 15.72
CA LEU A 151 32.04 -2.08 15.34
C LEU A 151 32.29 -0.71 15.96
N ASN A 152 31.29 0.17 15.95
CA ASN A 152 31.39 1.49 16.56
C ASN A 152 31.61 1.37 18.10
N LYS A 153 30.92 0.45 18.78
CA LYS A 153 31.13 0.18 20.21
C LYS A 153 32.55 -0.37 20.49
N ALA A 154 33.03 -1.28 19.65
CA ALA A 154 34.38 -1.81 19.79
C ALA A 154 35.44 -0.71 19.58
N LYS A 155 35.26 0.14 18.54
CA LYS A 155 36.13 1.30 18.27
C LYS A 155 36.16 2.25 19.48
N ALA A 156 35.00 2.63 19.99
CA ALA A 156 34.90 3.51 21.16
C ALA A 156 35.54 2.90 22.42
N SER A 157 35.43 1.59 22.62
CA SER A 157 36.08 0.89 23.75
C SER A 157 37.62 0.87 23.62
N ASP A 158 38.15 0.66 22.41
CA ASP A 158 39.59 0.67 22.12
C ASP A 158 40.16 2.08 22.30
N GLU A 159 39.47 3.12 21.81
CA GLU A 159 39.85 4.51 22.00
C GLU A 159 39.81 4.90 23.48
N ALA A 160 38.75 4.55 24.17
CA ALA A 160 38.65 4.76 25.64
C ALA A 160 39.80 4.09 26.40
N SER A 161 40.27 2.90 26.00
CA SER A 161 41.38 2.21 26.64
C SER A 161 42.70 2.93 26.40
N LYS A 162 42.97 3.42 25.19
CA LYS A 162 44.16 4.24 24.88
C LYS A 162 44.20 5.56 25.65
N VAL A 163 43.04 6.17 25.82
CA VAL A 163 42.88 7.43 26.54
C VAL A 163 43.11 7.23 28.05
N ILE A 164 42.69 6.09 28.60
CA ILE A 164 42.94 5.75 30.02
C ILE A 164 44.43 5.59 30.31
N ASP A 165 45.21 5.03 29.36
CA ASP A 165 46.68 4.88 29.53
C ASP A 165 47.38 6.24 29.60
N SER A 166 46.76 7.33 29.14
CA SER A 166 47.25 8.70 29.26
C SER A 166 46.87 9.43 30.53
N ALA A 167 46.15 8.76 31.46
CA ALA A 167 45.72 9.37 32.69
C ALA A 167 46.90 9.84 33.57
N ILE A 168 46.79 11.07 34.12
CA ILE A 168 47.74 11.64 35.05
C ILE A 168 47.16 11.72 36.44
N GLN A 169 47.95 11.53 37.47
CA GLN A 169 47.52 11.72 38.86
C GLN A 169 47.80 13.16 39.34
N VAL A 170 46.74 13.84 39.75
CA VAL A 170 46.79 15.19 40.32
C VAL A 170 46.07 15.18 41.68
N ALA A 171 46.79 15.48 42.76
CA ALA A 171 46.26 15.54 44.10
C ALA A 171 45.48 14.29 44.57
N GLY A 172 45.84 13.11 44.06
CA GLY A 172 45.20 11.82 44.43
C GLY A 172 44.02 11.45 43.54
N PHE A 173 43.70 12.24 42.50
CA PHE A 173 42.63 11.95 41.52
C PHE A 173 43.23 11.64 40.16
N ASN A 174 42.63 10.73 39.44
CA ASN A 174 42.98 10.45 38.04
C ASN A 174 42.35 11.55 37.13
N VAL A 175 43.15 12.17 36.30
CA VAL A 175 42.71 13.18 35.35
C VAL A 175 43.02 12.68 33.94
N VAL A 176 41.97 12.58 33.12
CA VAL A 176 42.02 12.19 31.72
C VAL A 176 41.60 13.36 30.87
N VAL A 177 42.46 13.79 29.96
CA VAL A 177 42.16 14.83 28.95
C VAL A 177 42.56 14.28 27.60
N ALA A 178 41.61 14.18 26.66
CA ALA A 178 41.88 13.68 25.32
C ALA A 178 41.02 14.40 24.29
N ASP A 179 41.58 14.53 23.11
CA ASP A 179 40.88 14.87 21.88
C ASP A 179 40.51 13.56 21.19
N VAL A 180 39.24 13.33 20.93
CA VAL A 180 38.73 12.06 20.42
C VAL A 180 37.79 12.32 19.23
N GLU A 181 37.96 11.51 18.20
CA GLU A 181 37.02 11.51 17.08
C GLU A 181 35.70 10.85 17.48
N SER A 182 34.60 11.61 17.49
CA SER A 182 33.27 11.10 17.79
C SER A 182 32.28 11.61 16.74
N GLU A 183 31.38 10.72 16.31
CA GLU A 183 30.35 11.06 15.33
C GLU A 183 29.23 11.91 15.91
N ASP A 184 28.94 11.78 17.23
CA ASP A 184 27.90 12.53 17.90
C ASP A 184 28.13 12.68 19.42
N ALA A 185 27.33 13.55 20.03
CA ALA A 185 27.41 13.83 21.47
C ALA A 185 26.98 12.64 22.36
N ALA A 186 26.24 11.65 21.83
CA ALA A 186 25.84 10.47 22.58
C ALA A 186 27.02 9.50 22.70
N SER A 187 27.75 9.27 21.62
CA SER A 187 28.97 8.47 21.59
C SER A 187 30.06 9.03 22.49
N LEU A 188 30.22 10.38 22.54
CA LEU A 188 31.12 11.04 23.48
C LEU A 188 30.74 10.80 24.94
N ARG A 189 29.45 10.82 25.27
CA ARG A 189 28.97 10.52 26.62
C ARG A 189 29.23 9.08 27.03
N ASP A 190 28.89 8.14 26.15
CA ASP A 190 29.09 6.71 26.38
C ASP A 190 30.59 6.40 26.61
N MET A 191 31.46 7.07 25.84
CA MET A 191 32.93 6.95 26.01
C MET A 191 33.37 7.56 27.36
N ALA A 192 32.91 8.75 27.73
CA ALA A 192 33.26 9.41 28.96
C ALA A 192 32.77 8.58 30.19
N ASP A 193 31.58 8.02 30.14
CA ASP A 193 31.05 7.14 31.18
C ASP A 193 31.87 5.85 31.29
N GLY A 194 32.24 5.24 30.14
CA GLY A 194 33.09 4.05 30.10
C GLY A 194 34.53 4.28 30.67
N ILE A 195 35.11 5.47 30.41
CA ILE A 195 36.39 5.87 30.97
C ILE A 195 36.27 6.09 32.48
N LYS A 196 35.22 6.80 32.92
CA LYS A 196 34.94 7.11 34.30
C LYS A 196 34.79 5.84 35.16
N ASP A 197 34.07 4.84 34.66
CA ASP A 197 33.91 3.55 35.33
C ASP A 197 35.24 2.82 35.56
N LYS A 198 36.18 2.96 34.60
CA LYS A 198 37.50 2.30 34.65
C LYS A 198 38.53 3.05 35.54
N ILE A 199 38.53 4.38 35.51
CA ILE A 199 39.49 5.19 36.32
C ILE A 199 39.08 5.31 37.80
N GLY A 200 37.84 4.98 38.15
CA GLY A 200 37.32 5.10 39.52
C GLY A 200 37.09 6.55 39.93
N SER A 201 37.95 7.09 40.79
CA SER A 201 37.84 8.50 41.24
C SER A 201 38.67 9.43 40.38
N GLY A 202 38.04 10.33 39.63
CA GLY A 202 38.77 11.23 38.73
C GLY A 202 37.87 12.14 37.91
N VAL A 203 38.50 12.88 37.00
CA VAL A 203 37.85 13.80 36.02
C VAL A 203 38.19 13.37 34.63
N VAL A 204 37.19 13.32 33.74
CA VAL A 204 37.34 13.02 32.32
C VAL A 204 36.90 14.25 31.53
N PHE A 205 37.77 14.73 30.66
CA PHE A 205 37.50 15.79 29.73
C PHE A 205 37.84 15.30 28.30
N LEU A 206 36.80 15.19 27.49
CA LEU A 206 36.91 14.80 26.09
C LEU A 206 36.44 15.98 25.20
N ALA A 207 37.18 16.25 24.13
CA ALA A 207 36.89 17.30 23.14
C ALA A 207 36.86 16.71 21.74
#